data_8e49e8d1580ad8a4d2f13d15dcb91eb6
#
_entry.id   8e49e8d1580ad8a4d2f13d15dcb91eb6
#
_cell.length_a   1.000
_cell.length_b   1.000
_cell.length_c   1.000
_cell.angle_alpha   90.00
_cell.angle_beta   90.00
_cell.angle_gamma   90.00
#
_symmetry.space_group_name_H-M   'P 1'
#
loop_
_entity.id
_entity.type
_entity.pdbx_description
1 polymer ?
#
loop_
_entity_poly.entity_id
_entity_poly.type
_entity_poly.pdbx_seq_one_letter_code
_entity_poly.pdbx_strand_id
1 'polypeptide(L)'
;CITIACLMNMHIVDEFHTMRKQVIDGSNTGGFQRTGMVATDGYLETPYGKVVIESLGLEEDAARRVETKDGFTEFRLDRLGIPLAEITTDPSMHHPDQVREVAYMLGQILRSTNVKRGLGTIRQDLNISIAEGARVEIKGVQDLDLMAEIVNREVQRQLALIDIKKELNARNAEVLDEIHDLDELLEDTESKILKSAETIKAVVLKGYDGLIDREVQPGRRFGTEIASYAK
;
A
#
# COMPACT_ATOMS: atom_id res chain seq x y z
N CYS A 1 6.08 24.17 0.77
CA CYS A 1 5.93 23.41 2.01
C CYS A 1 5.60 24.31 3.21
N ILE A 2 6.33 25.41 3.49
CA ILE A 2 6.11 26.28 4.68
C ILE A 2 4.64 26.74 4.79
N THR A 3 4.04 27.23 3.70
CA THR A 3 2.61 27.63 3.69
C THR A 3 1.69 26.47 4.08
N ILE A 4 1.99 25.26 3.60
CA ILE A 4 1.23 24.05 3.94
C ILE A 4 1.38 23.75 5.44
N ALA A 5 2.61 23.80 5.97
CA ALA A 5 2.87 23.59 7.39
C ALA A 5 2.10 24.56 8.28
N CYS A 6 2.09 25.86 7.94
CA CYS A 6 1.33 26.87 8.68
C CYS A 6 -0.18 26.58 8.69
N LEU A 7 -0.75 26.16 7.55
CA LEU A 7 -2.19 25.84 7.44
C LEU A 7 -2.58 24.56 8.22
N MET A 8 -1.61 23.71 8.53
CA MET A 8 -1.80 22.48 9.32
C MET A 8 -1.30 22.63 10.78
N ASN A 9 -1.04 23.86 11.25
CA ASN A 9 -0.57 24.16 12.61
C ASN A 9 0.70 23.39 12.99
N MET A 10 1.63 23.19 12.06
CA MET A 10 2.86 22.41 12.27
C MET A 10 3.99 23.27 12.82
N HIS A 11 4.92 22.62 13.52
CA HIS A 11 6.21 23.18 13.91
C HIS A 11 7.18 23.05 12.75
N ILE A 12 7.62 24.20 12.20
CA ILE A 12 8.64 24.24 11.15
C ILE A 12 10.01 23.97 11.81
N VAL A 13 10.79 23.08 11.20
CA VAL A 13 12.14 22.75 11.72
C VAL A 13 13.09 23.95 11.61
N ASP A 14 14.00 24.10 12.56
CA ASP A 14 14.98 25.18 12.56
C ASP A 14 16.04 24.99 11.48
N GLU A 15 16.38 23.75 11.15
CA GLU A 15 17.37 23.40 10.13
C GLU A 15 16.81 22.33 9.19
N PHE A 16 16.99 22.54 7.88
CA PHE A 16 16.59 21.59 6.85
C PHE A 16 17.79 20.76 6.40
N HIS A 17 17.76 19.48 6.72
CA HIS A 17 18.79 18.52 6.33
C HIS A 17 18.31 17.64 5.17
N THR A 18 19.05 17.67 4.05
CA THR A 18 18.75 16.81 2.90
C THR A 18 19.38 15.43 3.11
N MET A 19 18.55 14.41 3.08
CA MET A 19 18.94 13.00 3.13
C MET A 19 18.82 12.35 1.75
N ARG A 20 19.51 11.23 1.54
CA ARG A 20 19.42 10.39 0.34
C ARG A 20 18.69 9.09 0.67
N LYS A 21 17.43 8.99 0.28
CA LYS A 21 16.65 7.77 0.36
C LYS A 21 17.04 6.85 -0.79
N GLN A 22 17.62 5.70 -0.50
CA GLN A 22 18.07 4.74 -1.52
C GLN A 22 16.90 4.23 -2.37
N VAL A 23 17.06 4.25 -3.68
CA VAL A 23 16.06 3.79 -4.65
C VAL A 23 16.76 2.90 -5.68
N ILE A 24 16.49 1.60 -5.64
CA ILE A 24 17.19 0.59 -6.43
C ILE A 24 16.40 0.09 -7.65
N ASP A 25 15.18 0.59 -7.86
CA ASP A 25 14.29 0.15 -8.96
C ASP A 25 14.52 0.88 -10.29
N GLY A 26 15.51 1.79 -10.34
CA GLY A 26 15.84 2.57 -11.53
C GLY A 26 14.99 3.83 -11.72
N SER A 27 13.96 4.08 -10.91
CA SER A 27 13.09 5.25 -11.02
C SER A 27 13.79 6.59 -10.70
N ASN A 28 14.92 6.54 -10.02
CA ASN A 28 15.81 7.67 -9.81
C ASN A 28 17.18 7.37 -10.42
N THR A 29 17.58 8.12 -11.43
CA THR A 29 18.81 7.90 -12.20
C THR A 29 20.10 7.93 -11.37
N GLY A 30 20.09 8.64 -10.22
CA GLY A 30 21.20 8.66 -9.27
C GLY A 30 21.19 7.52 -8.25
N GLY A 31 20.21 6.62 -8.29
CA GLY A 31 20.06 5.53 -7.32
C GLY A 31 19.55 5.98 -5.94
N PHE A 32 19.11 7.22 -5.81
CA PHE A 32 18.53 7.77 -4.59
C PHE A 32 17.55 8.91 -4.88
N GLN A 33 16.64 9.13 -3.94
CA GLN A 33 15.70 10.25 -3.90
C GLN A 33 16.12 11.19 -2.76
N ARG A 34 16.31 12.48 -3.05
CA ARG A 34 16.57 13.47 -2.01
C ARG A 34 15.28 13.74 -1.26
N THR A 35 15.37 13.77 0.05
CA THR A 35 14.25 14.04 0.95
C THR A 35 14.73 14.82 2.17
N GLY A 36 13.86 15.62 2.76
CA GLY A 36 14.16 16.35 3.99
C GLY A 36 12.89 16.71 4.74
N MET A 37 12.99 16.76 6.07
CA MET A 37 11.91 17.16 6.95
C MET A 37 11.75 18.68 6.92
N VAL A 38 10.51 19.15 6.72
CA VAL A 38 10.17 20.58 6.71
C VAL A 38 9.46 20.98 8.00
N ALA A 39 8.54 20.14 8.48
CA ALA A 39 7.76 20.43 9.67
C ALA A 39 7.23 19.13 10.32
N THR A 40 6.91 19.22 11.62
CA THR A 40 6.39 18.13 12.45
C THR A 40 5.20 18.59 13.30
N ASP A 41 4.52 17.65 13.94
CA ASP A 41 3.58 17.86 15.04
C ASP A 41 2.43 18.85 14.75
N GLY A 42 1.85 18.74 13.57
CA GLY A 42 0.67 19.49 13.19
C GLY A 42 -0.63 18.80 13.54
N TYR A 43 -1.74 19.45 13.21
CA TYR A 43 -3.06 18.84 13.38
C TYR A 43 -4.13 19.46 12.48
N LEU A 44 -5.20 18.69 12.29
CA LEU A 44 -6.46 19.13 11.71
C LEU A 44 -7.60 18.85 12.69
N GLU A 45 -8.51 19.81 12.85
CA GLU A 45 -9.77 19.61 13.56
C GLU A 45 -10.82 19.08 12.57
N THR A 46 -11.39 17.92 12.87
CA THR A 46 -12.39 17.27 12.02
C THR A 46 -13.70 17.08 12.82
N PRO A 47 -14.85 16.83 12.16
CA PRO A 47 -16.08 16.46 12.84
C PRO A 47 -15.97 15.19 13.71
N TYR A 48 -14.95 14.36 13.46
CA TYR A 48 -14.66 13.12 14.19
C TYR A 48 -13.59 13.30 15.29
N GLY A 49 -13.12 14.53 15.49
CA GLY A 49 -12.07 14.86 16.44
C GLY A 49 -10.77 15.31 15.77
N LYS A 50 -9.78 15.56 16.59
CA LYS A 50 -8.45 16.03 16.17
C LYS A 50 -7.67 14.90 15.53
N VAL A 51 -7.08 15.17 14.36
CA VAL A 51 -6.15 14.26 13.67
C VAL A 51 -4.77 14.90 13.66
N VAL A 52 -3.77 14.15 14.08
CA VAL A 52 -2.39 14.61 14.14
C VAL A 52 -1.74 14.45 12.77
N ILE A 53 -1.03 15.49 12.33
CA ILE A 53 -0.13 15.46 11.18
C ILE A 53 1.28 15.24 11.72
N GLU A 54 1.79 14.04 11.54
CA GLU A 54 3.09 13.63 12.09
C GLU A 54 4.22 14.41 11.44
N SER A 55 4.21 14.50 10.11
CA SER A 55 5.30 15.13 9.38
C SER A 55 4.89 15.71 8.04
N LEU A 56 5.66 16.71 7.61
CA LEU A 56 5.68 17.26 6.25
C LEU A 56 7.10 17.18 5.73
N GLY A 57 7.31 16.34 4.72
CA GLY A 57 8.55 16.18 3.99
C GLY A 57 8.55 16.95 2.68
N LEU A 58 9.75 17.31 2.22
CA LEU A 58 10.02 17.76 0.86
C LEU A 58 10.87 16.68 0.19
N GLU A 59 10.38 16.11 -0.89
CA GLU A 59 11.03 15.06 -1.66
C GLU A 59 11.23 15.46 -3.12
N GLU A 60 12.06 14.69 -3.82
CA GLU A 60 12.12 14.71 -5.29
C GLU A 60 11.15 13.67 -5.86
N ASP A 61 10.34 14.05 -6.84
CA ASP A 61 9.51 13.06 -7.53
C ASP A 61 10.39 12.12 -8.37
N ALA A 62 9.99 10.86 -8.46
CA ALA A 62 10.67 9.83 -9.23
C ALA A 62 10.23 9.83 -10.70
N ALA A 63 11.02 9.22 -11.57
CA ALA A 63 10.65 8.95 -12.95
C ALA A 63 9.40 8.04 -12.99
N ARG A 64 8.65 8.14 -14.08
CA ARG A 64 7.45 7.33 -14.31
C ARG A 64 7.83 6.07 -15.08
N ARG A 65 7.60 4.90 -14.52
CA ARG A 65 7.70 3.63 -15.25
C ARG A 65 6.66 3.59 -16.36
N VAL A 66 7.10 3.32 -17.57
CA VAL A 66 6.25 3.18 -18.77
C VAL A 66 5.98 1.71 -19.04
N GLU A 67 7.05 0.92 -19.20
CA GLU A 67 6.98 -0.49 -19.53
C GLU A 67 8.18 -1.25 -18.94
N THR A 68 7.99 -2.52 -18.64
CA THR A 68 9.08 -3.46 -18.35
C THR A 68 8.96 -4.61 -19.31
N LYS A 69 9.96 -4.83 -20.17
CA LYS A 69 9.97 -5.83 -21.21
C LYS A 69 11.41 -6.28 -21.54
N ASP A 70 11.58 -7.55 -21.87
CA ASP A 70 12.83 -8.13 -22.36
C ASP A 70 14.07 -7.82 -21.49
N GLY A 71 13.87 -7.77 -20.15
CA GLY A 71 14.94 -7.56 -19.19
C GLY A 71 15.35 -6.10 -18.96
N PHE A 72 14.65 -5.13 -19.54
CA PHE A 72 14.84 -3.71 -19.26
C PHE A 72 13.53 -2.99 -18.88
N THR A 73 13.65 -1.85 -18.22
CA THR A 73 12.53 -1.01 -17.83
C THR A 73 12.68 0.37 -18.45
N GLU A 74 11.64 0.81 -19.15
CA GLU A 74 11.55 2.15 -19.73
C GLU A 74 10.94 3.12 -18.72
N PHE A 75 11.58 4.29 -18.54
CA PHE A 75 11.12 5.37 -17.68
C PHE A 75 10.92 6.67 -18.46
N ARG A 76 9.84 7.38 -18.16
CA ARG A 76 9.62 8.75 -18.57
C ARG A 76 10.13 9.69 -17.47
N LEU A 77 10.98 10.65 -17.85
CA LEU A 77 11.69 11.54 -16.92
C LEU A 77 10.98 12.89 -16.70
N ASP A 78 9.79 13.07 -17.21
CA ASP A 78 9.03 14.33 -17.21
C ASP A 78 8.75 14.91 -15.80
N ARG A 79 8.76 14.09 -14.79
CA ARG A 79 8.55 14.50 -13.40
C ARG A 79 9.75 14.28 -12.47
N LEU A 80 10.81 13.64 -12.97
CA LEU A 80 12.01 13.37 -12.17
C LEU A 80 12.59 14.65 -11.58
N GLY A 81 12.79 14.67 -10.26
CA GLY A 81 13.36 15.80 -9.54
C GLY A 81 12.40 16.98 -9.29
N ILE A 82 11.12 16.87 -9.69
CA ILE A 82 10.11 17.88 -9.34
C ILE A 82 9.87 17.82 -7.82
N PRO A 83 9.80 18.99 -7.13
CA PRO A 83 9.51 19.04 -5.71
C PRO A 83 8.15 18.40 -5.37
N LEU A 84 8.14 17.47 -4.42
CA LEU A 84 6.98 16.75 -3.92
C LEU A 84 6.83 17.01 -2.42
N ALA A 85 5.68 17.55 -1.99
CA ALA A 85 5.36 17.69 -0.58
C ALA A 85 4.68 16.38 -0.12
N GLU A 86 5.26 15.71 0.85
CA GLU A 86 4.72 14.49 1.48
C GLU A 86 4.16 14.83 2.86
N ILE A 87 2.87 14.58 3.06
CA ILE A 87 2.16 14.80 4.32
C ILE A 87 1.85 13.44 4.91
N THR A 88 2.30 13.19 6.14
CA THR A 88 2.05 11.94 6.87
C THR A 88 1.19 12.24 8.09
N THR A 89 0.08 11.51 8.25
CA THR A 89 -0.73 11.53 9.48
C THR A 89 -0.25 10.42 10.42
N ASP A 90 -0.48 10.61 11.71
CA ASP A 90 -0.38 9.53 12.68
C ASP A 90 -1.58 8.56 12.58
N PRO A 91 -1.61 7.44 13.32
CA PRO A 91 -2.71 6.49 13.31
C PRO A 91 -3.91 6.92 14.19
N SER A 92 -4.17 8.22 14.34
CA SER A 92 -5.28 8.74 15.17
C SER A 92 -6.67 8.61 14.52
N MET A 93 -6.74 8.19 13.26
CA MET A 93 -8.02 7.97 12.59
C MET A 93 -8.56 6.56 12.89
N HIS A 94 -9.73 6.52 13.53
CA HIS A 94 -10.36 5.26 13.97
C HIS A 94 -11.68 4.94 13.26
N HIS A 95 -12.11 5.79 12.33
CA HIS A 95 -13.34 5.61 11.60
C HIS A 95 -13.12 5.79 10.09
N PRO A 96 -13.68 4.93 9.22
CA PRO A 96 -13.48 5.03 7.77
C PRO A 96 -13.90 6.37 7.16
N ASP A 97 -15.02 6.94 7.62
CA ASP A 97 -15.48 8.26 7.15
C ASP A 97 -14.55 9.40 7.59
N GLN A 98 -13.88 9.26 8.73
CA GLN A 98 -12.86 10.21 9.18
C GLN A 98 -11.69 10.26 8.19
N VAL A 99 -11.25 9.10 7.67
CA VAL A 99 -10.18 9.02 6.67
C VAL A 99 -10.56 9.81 5.41
N ARG A 100 -11.78 9.63 4.90
CA ARG A 100 -12.30 10.37 3.76
C ARG A 100 -12.34 11.88 4.03
N GLU A 101 -12.83 12.28 5.20
CA GLU A 101 -12.93 13.70 5.58
C GLU A 101 -11.55 14.36 5.68
N VAL A 102 -10.58 13.69 6.31
CA VAL A 102 -9.20 14.17 6.40
C VAL A 102 -8.57 14.31 5.01
N ALA A 103 -8.74 13.33 4.15
CA ALA A 103 -8.24 13.39 2.78
C ALA A 103 -8.87 14.56 1.98
N TYR A 104 -10.16 14.81 2.16
CA TYR A 104 -10.85 15.95 1.58
C TYR A 104 -10.28 17.29 2.09
N MET A 105 -10.12 17.44 3.41
CA MET A 105 -9.57 18.65 4.04
C MET A 105 -8.13 18.91 3.58
N LEU A 106 -7.26 17.87 3.56
CA LEU A 106 -5.90 17.98 3.03
C LEU A 106 -5.91 18.42 1.56
N GLY A 107 -6.80 17.84 0.77
CA GLY A 107 -6.99 18.25 -0.62
C GLY A 107 -7.39 19.73 -0.76
N GLN A 108 -8.25 20.26 0.12
CA GLN A 108 -8.61 21.68 0.13
C GLN A 108 -7.43 22.58 0.53
N ILE A 109 -6.70 22.21 1.59
CA ILE A 109 -5.49 22.93 2.02
C ILE A 109 -4.48 22.99 0.88
N LEU A 110 -4.16 21.87 0.25
CA LEU A 110 -3.22 21.83 -0.87
C LEU A 110 -3.69 22.72 -2.02
N ARG A 111 -4.95 22.64 -2.41
CA ARG A 111 -5.53 23.46 -3.48
C ARG A 111 -5.58 24.97 -3.16
N SER A 112 -5.53 25.36 -1.88
CA SER A 112 -5.44 26.76 -1.46
C SER A 112 -4.03 27.34 -1.56
N THR A 113 -3.02 26.50 -1.84
CA THR A 113 -1.61 26.87 -1.99
C THR A 113 -1.16 26.84 -3.46
N ASN A 114 0.11 27.17 -3.72
CA ASN A 114 0.70 27.17 -5.07
C ASN A 114 1.14 25.77 -5.55
N VAL A 115 0.47 24.69 -5.12
CA VAL A 115 0.77 23.36 -5.65
C VAL A 115 0.30 23.23 -7.11
N LYS A 116 0.98 22.38 -7.88
CA LYS A 116 0.57 22.07 -9.25
C LYS A 116 -0.81 21.40 -9.24
N ARG A 117 -1.72 21.92 -10.05
CA ARG A 117 -3.08 21.42 -10.18
C ARG A 117 -3.21 20.48 -11.38
N GLY A 118 -4.14 19.55 -11.31
CA GLY A 118 -4.48 18.62 -12.39
C GLY A 118 -4.67 17.19 -11.89
N LEU A 119 -5.17 16.33 -12.75
CA LEU A 119 -5.35 14.91 -12.45
C LEU A 119 -4.01 14.24 -12.15
N GLY A 120 -3.94 13.49 -11.04
CA GLY A 120 -2.76 12.75 -10.63
C GLY A 120 -1.62 13.60 -10.02
N THR A 121 -1.85 14.90 -9.72
CA THR A 121 -0.87 15.74 -9.03
C THR A 121 -0.91 15.56 -7.52
N ILE A 122 -2.06 15.21 -6.96
CA ILE A 122 -2.21 14.77 -5.56
C ILE A 122 -2.36 13.27 -5.59
N ARG A 123 -1.48 12.56 -4.88
CA ARG A 123 -1.49 11.10 -4.75
C ARG A 123 -1.75 10.76 -3.30
N GLN A 124 -2.51 9.72 -3.05
CA GLN A 124 -2.90 9.32 -1.70
C GLN A 124 -2.65 7.84 -1.52
N ASP A 125 -2.00 7.50 -0.42
CA ASP A 125 -1.78 6.13 0.02
C ASP A 125 -2.44 5.96 1.40
N LEU A 126 -3.07 4.81 1.64
CA LEU A 126 -3.70 4.48 2.91
C LEU A 126 -2.86 3.44 3.65
N ASN A 127 -2.49 3.74 4.89
CA ASN A 127 -1.91 2.78 5.81
C ASN A 127 -2.99 2.32 6.79
N ILE A 128 -3.35 1.05 6.74
CA ILE A 128 -4.45 0.48 7.52
C ILE A 128 -3.90 -0.64 8.40
N SER A 129 -4.24 -0.58 9.68
CA SER A 129 -3.89 -1.61 10.66
C SER A 129 -5.00 -1.79 11.68
N ILE A 130 -5.09 -3.00 12.24
CA ILE A 130 -5.94 -3.32 13.39
C ILE A 130 -5.08 -3.94 14.49
N ALA A 131 -5.57 -3.97 15.73
CA ALA A 131 -4.78 -4.35 16.91
C ALA A 131 -4.05 -5.70 16.80
N GLU A 132 -4.69 -6.72 16.22
CA GLU A 132 -4.12 -8.07 16.04
C GLU A 132 -3.57 -8.28 14.62
N GLY A 133 -3.68 -7.29 13.74
CA GLY A 133 -3.28 -7.35 12.33
C GLY A 133 -1.90 -6.79 12.06
N ALA A 134 -1.67 -6.47 10.80
CA ALA A 134 -0.44 -5.82 10.33
C ALA A 134 -0.76 -4.51 9.64
N ARG A 135 0.21 -3.59 9.59
CA ARG A 135 0.08 -2.39 8.78
C ARG A 135 0.16 -2.76 7.29
N VAL A 136 -0.89 -2.46 6.55
CA VAL A 136 -0.97 -2.65 5.11
C VAL A 136 -1.05 -1.31 4.43
N GLU A 137 -0.17 -1.05 3.48
CA GLU A 137 -0.20 0.14 2.64
C GLU A 137 -0.95 -0.16 1.34
N ILE A 138 -2.00 0.63 1.07
CA ILE A 138 -2.75 0.60 -0.19
C ILE A 138 -2.41 1.85 -0.97
N LYS A 139 -1.70 1.68 -2.08
CA LYS A 139 -1.21 2.78 -2.90
C LYS A 139 -2.25 3.25 -3.92
N GLY A 140 -2.22 4.56 -4.20
CA GLY A 140 -2.95 5.15 -5.32
C GLY A 140 -4.46 5.23 -5.12
N VAL A 141 -4.92 5.41 -3.88
CA VAL A 141 -6.34 5.63 -3.58
C VAL A 141 -6.73 7.06 -3.95
N GLN A 142 -7.27 7.26 -5.15
CA GLN A 142 -7.55 8.60 -5.69
C GLN A 142 -9.00 9.05 -5.52
N ASP A 143 -9.92 8.10 -5.44
CA ASP A 143 -11.35 8.36 -5.31
C ASP A 143 -11.73 8.47 -3.83
N LEU A 144 -12.10 9.69 -3.41
CA LEU A 144 -12.51 9.97 -2.03
C LEU A 144 -13.77 9.22 -1.61
N ASP A 145 -14.70 8.99 -2.54
CA ASP A 145 -15.97 8.32 -2.22
C ASP A 145 -15.76 6.83 -1.94
N LEU A 146 -14.73 6.24 -2.54
CA LEU A 146 -14.35 4.84 -2.29
C LEU A 146 -13.46 4.64 -1.06
N MET A 147 -12.92 5.70 -0.49
CA MET A 147 -11.90 5.62 0.57
C MET A 147 -12.39 4.89 1.81
N ALA A 148 -13.59 5.24 2.28
CA ALA A 148 -14.20 4.59 3.45
C ALA A 148 -14.48 3.11 3.20
N GLU A 149 -14.91 2.74 1.99
CA GLU A 149 -15.15 1.36 1.60
C GLU A 149 -13.84 0.55 1.54
N ILE A 150 -12.77 1.14 1.01
CA ILE A 150 -11.43 0.51 0.95
C ILE A 150 -10.93 0.22 2.36
N VAL A 151 -11.05 1.18 3.29
CA VAL A 151 -10.68 0.97 4.69
C VAL A 151 -11.48 -0.16 5.32
N ASN A 152 -12.81 -0.17 5.15
CA ASN A 152 -13.67 -1.22 5.68
C ASN A 152 -13.30 -2.60 5.12
N ARG A 153 -13.07 -2.71 3.83
CA ARG A 153 -12.71 -3.99 3.19
C ARG A 153 -11.37 -4.52 3.66
N GLU A 154 -10.37 -3.63 3.81
CA GLU A 154 -9.08 -4.06 4.33
C GLU A 154 -9.17 -4.51 5.79
N VAL A 155 -9.94 -3.81 6.63
CA VAL A 155 -10.20 -4.25 8.01
C VAL A 155 -10.87 -5.63 8.03
N GLN A 156 -11.91 -5.85 7.21
CA GLN A 156 -12.57 -7.16 7.10
C GLN A 156 -11.62 -8.25 6.63
N ARG A 157 -10.76 -7.95 5.65
CA ARG A 157 -9.74 -8.89 5.17
C ARG A 157 -8.78 -9.29 6.29
N GLN A 158 -8.28 -8.33 7.06
CA GLN A 158 -7.38 -8.61 8.17
C GLN A 158 -8.06 -9.45 9.26
N LEU A 159 -9.31 -9.16 9.62
CA LEU A 159 -10.08 -9.96 10.57
C LEU A 159 -10.29 -11.39 10.07
N ALA A 160 -10.66 -11.56 8.81
CA ALA A 160 -10.83 -12.89 8.21
C ALA A 160 -9.51 -13.70 8.22
N LEU A 161 -8.38 -13.07 7.94
CA LEU A 161 -7.06 -13.71 8.00
C LEU A 161 -6.66 -14.09 9.42
N ILE A 162 -7.00 -13.25 10.42
CA ILE A 162 -6.78 -13.56 11.85
C ILE A 162 -7.61 -14.78 12.27
N ASP A 163 -8.86 -14.86 11.85
CA ASP A 163 -9.73 -16.01 12.14
C ASP A 163 -9.20 -17.28 11.49
N ILE A 164 -8.77 -17.22 10.23
CA ILE A 164 -8.12 -18.34 9.54
C ILE A 164 -6.86 -18.77 10.29
N LYS A 165 -6.03 -17.83 10.72
CA LYS A 165 -4.81 -18.12 11.52
C LYS A 165 -5.15 -18.84 12.84
N LYS A 166 -6.18 -18.40 13.55
CA LYS A 166 -6.64 -19.03 14.79
C LYS A 166 -7.10 -20.48 14.52
N GLU A 167 -7.84 -20.69 13.43
CA GLU A 167 -8.35 -22.00 13.04
C GLU A 167 -7.22 -22.94 12.58
N LEU A 168 -6.27 -22.47 11.79
CA LEU A 168 -5.08 -23.24 11.38
C LEU A 168 -4.27 -23.71 12.62
N ASN A 169 -4.08 -22.80 13.59
CA ASN A 169 -3.40 -23.14 14.84
C ASN A 169 -4.17 -24.20 15.64
N ALA A 170 -5.49 -24.07 15.76
CA ALA A 170 -6.34 -25.04 16.47
C ALA A 170 -6.33 -26.43 15.83
N ARG A 171 -6.17 -26.50 14.50
CA ARG A 171 -6.08 -27.75 13.73
C ARG A 171 -4.67 -28.35 13.71
N ASN A 172 -3.66 -27.66 14.29
CA ASN A 172 -2.24 -27.98 14.14
C ASN A 172 -1.89 -28.12 12.66
N ALA A 173 -2.30 -27.14 11.85
CA ALA A 173 -2.10 -27.14 10.41
C ALA A 173 -0.60 -27.09 10.07
N GLU A 174 -0.23 -27.81 9.02
CA GLU A 174 1.17 -28.02 8.65
C GLU A 174 1.31 -28.06 7.12
N VAL A 175 2.39 -27.49 6.61
CA VAL A 175 2.82 -27.65 5.22
C VAL A 175 3.83 -28.78 5.22
N LEU A 176 3.54 -29.87 4.52
CA LEU A 176 4.46 -30.99 4.44
C LEU A 176 5.59 -30.68 3.44
N ASP A 177 6.83 -31.02 3.82
CA ASP A 177 8.03 -30.76 2.99
C ASP A 177 8.11 -31.64 1.73
N GLU A 178 7.26 -32.66 1.64
CA GLU A 178 7.21 -33.56 0.48
C GLU A 178 6.61 -32.84 -0.73
N ILE A 179 7.39 -32.77 -1.80
CA ILE A 179 6.99 -32.19 -3.08
C ILE A 179 6.67 -33.31 -4.05
N HIS A 180 5.43 -33.36 -4.52
CA HIS A 180 4.96 -34.34 -5.50
C HIS A 180 5.07 -33.75 -6.90
N ASP A 181 5.70 -34.49 -7.82
CA ASP A 181 5.70 -34.18 -9.24
C ASP A 181 4.38 -34.63 -9.86
N LEU A 182 3.71 -33.73 -10.57
CA LEU A 182 2.41 -34.00 -11.19
C LEU A 182 2.43 -33.84 -12.72
N ASP A 183 3.59 -33.70 -13.34
CA ASP A 183 3.72 -33.46 -14.78
C ASP A 183 2.99 -34.56 -15.59
N GLU A 184 3.27 -35.82 -15.31
CA GLU A 184 2.62 -36.96 -15.99
C GLU A 184 1.11 -37.07 -15.68
N LEU A 185 0.71 -36.79 -14.43
CA LEU A 185 -0.70 -36.90 -14.00
C LEU A 185 -1.58 -35.83 -14.64
N LEU A 186 -1.04 -34.67 -14.94
CA LEU A 186 -1.75 -33.49 -15.44
C LEU A 186 -1.42 -33.15 -16.91
N GLU A 187 -0.81 -34.08 -17.64
CA GLU A 187 -0.46 -33.90 -19.06
C GLU A 187 -1.69 -33.53 -19.91
N ASP A 188 -2.85 -34.15 -19.65
CA ASP A 188 -4.10 -33.91 -20.36
C ASP A 188 -5.00 -32.83 -19.70
N THR A 189 -4.46 -32.00 -18.81
CA THR A 189 -5.27 -31.00 -18.10
C THR A 189 -5.93 -29.99 -19.04
N GLU A 190 -7.17 -29.59 -18.77
CA GLU A 190 -7.83 -28.50 -19.51
C GLU A 190 -7.49 -27.10 -18.98
N SER A 191 -6.81 -27.01 -17.85
CA SER A 191 -6.41 -25.72 -17.24
C SER A 191 -5.37 -25.00 -18.10
N LYS A 192 -5.70 -23.80 -18.59
CA LYS A 192 -4.78 -22.98 -19.38
C LYS A 192 -3.51 -22.60 -18.62
N ILE A 193 -3.60 -22.45 -17.30
CA ILE A 193 -2.47 -22.11 -16.44
C ILE A 193 -1.51 -23.28 -16.36
N LEU A 194 -2.00 -24.49 -16.08
CA LEU A 194 -1.18 -25.68 -15.99
C LEU A 194 -0.58 -26.10 -17.33
N LYS A 195 -1.32 -25.92 -18.44
CA LYS A 195 -0.79 -26.15 -19.81
C LYS A 195 0.38 -25.25 -20.17
N SER A 196 0.49 -24.06 -19.59
CA SER A 196 1.57 -23.11 -19.86
C SER A 196 2.76 -23.25 -18.91
N ALA A 197 2.65 -24.12 -17.89
CA ALA A 197 3.72 -24.35 -16.92
C ALA A 197 4.78 -25.31 -17.48
N GLU A 198 6.05 -25.04 -17.21
CA GLU A 198 7.16 -25.94 -17.55
C GLU A 198 7.18 -27.19 -16.65
N THR A 199 6.78 -27.05 -15.39
CA THR A 199 6.65 -28.13 -14.42
C THR A 199 5.47 -27.89 -13.50
N ILE A 200 4.80 -28.97 -13.07
CA ILE A 200 3.66 -28.94 -12.17
C ILE A 200 4.02 -29.73 -10.91
N LYS A 201 4.04 -29.03 -9.77
CA LYS A 201 4.37 -29.62 -8.48
C LYS A 201 3.27 -29.37 -7.47
N ALA A 202 3.06 -30.29 -6.54
CA ALA A 202 2.11 -30.14 -5.45
C ALA A 202 2.77 -30.35 -4.09
N VAL A 203 2.23 -29.67 -3.09
CA VAL A 203 2.54 -29.89 -1.67
C VAL A 203 1.24 -30.15 -0.91
N VAL A 204 1.32 -30.95 0.14
CA VAL A 204 0.17 -31.22 0.99
C VAL A 204 0.05 -30.17 2.09
N LEU A 205 -1.11 -29.52 2.16
CA LEU A 205 -1.47 -28.56 3.19
C LEU A 205 -2.38 -29.24 4.21
N LYS A 206 -1.79 -29.90 5.21
CA LYS A 206 -2.52 -30.60 6.26
C LYS A 206 -3.28 -29.63 7.16
N GLY A 207 -4.57 -29.85 7.39
CA GLY A 207 -5.42 -29.00 8.23
C GLY A 207 -6.00 -27.76 7.53
N TYR A 208 -5.76 -27.57 6.23
CA TYR A 208 -6.28 -26.43 5.45
C TYR A 208 -7.66 -26.72 4.81
N ASP A 209 -8.22 -27.90 5.02
CA ASP A 209 -9.49 -28.29 4.42
C ASP A 209 -10.60 -27.26 4.68
N GLY A 210 -11.28 -26.82 3.61
CA GLY A 210 -12.31 -25.79 3.64
C GLY A 210 -11.83 -24.36 3.89
N LEU A 211 -10.51 -24.13 4.17
CA LEU A 211 -9.98 -22.79 4.39
C LEU A 211 -9.48 -22.11 3.12
N ILE A 212 -8.91 -22.87 2.19
CA ILE A 212 -8.35 -22.33 0.93
C ILE A 212 -9.41 -21.59 0.12
N ASP A 213 -10.65 -22.08 0.15
CA ASP A 213 -11.79 -21.49 -0.56
C ASP A 213 -12.51 -20.38 0.23
N ARG A 214 -12.11 -20.14 1.48
CA ARG A 214 -12.74 -19.14 2.34
C ARG A 214 -12.52 -17.74 1.80
N GLU A 215 -13.59 -16.99 1.64
CA GLU A 215 -13.54 -15.61 1.19
C GLU A 215 -12.99 -14.71 2.29
N VAL A 216 -11.97 -13.91 1.96
CA VAL A 216 -11.33 -12.94 2.88
C VAL A 216 -11.78 -11.52 2.60
N GLN A 217 -12.20 -11.26 1.37
CA GLN A 217 -12.91 -10.05 0.96
C GLN A 217 -13.69 -10.35 -0.33
N PRO A 218 -14.67 -9.52 -0.75
CA PRO A 218 -15.49 -9.79 -1.93
C PRO A 218 -14.67 -10.15 -3.17
N GLY A 219 -14.88 -11.36 -3.69
CA GLY A 219 -14.18 -11.87 -4.87
C GLY A 219 -12.74 -12.33 -4.65
N ARG A 220 -12.24 -12.34 -3.41
CA ARG A 220 -10.88 -12.79 -3.10
C ARG A 220 -10.88 -13.83 -1.98
N ARG A 221 -10.29 -14.99 -2.25
CA ARG A 221 -10.24 -16.13 -1.34
C ARG A 221 -8.86 -16.28 -0.72
N PHE A 222 -8.77 -17.01 0.39
CA PHE A 222 -7.50 -17.26 1.08
C PHE A 222 -6.46 -17.92 0.18
N GLY A 223 -6.86 -18.87 -0.68
CA GLY A 223 -5.95 -19.45 -1.67
C GLY A 223 -5.37 -18.41 -2.64
N THR A 224 -6.12 -17.37 -2.99
CA THR A 224 -5.64 -16.25 -3.82
C THR A 224 -4.61 -15.40 -3.06
N GLU A 225 -4.79 -15.21 -1.74
CA GLU A 225 -3.80 -14.55 -0.89
C GLU A 225 -2.48 -15.33 -0.90
N ILE A 226 -2.52 -16.65 -0.64
CA ILE A 226 -1.33 -17.52 -0.66
C ILE A 226 -0.63 -17.43 -2.03
N ALA A 227 -1.37 -17.58 -3.12
CA ALA A 227 -0.83 -17.52 -4.47
C ALA A 227 -0.16 -16.16 -4.81
N SER A 228 -0.65 -15.06 -4.22
CA SER A 228 -0.05 -13.73 -4.40
C SER A 228 1.29 -13.58 -3.68
N TYR A 229 1.50 -14.30 -2.59
CA TYR A 229 2.79 -14.34 -1.87
C TYR A 229 3.81 -15.28 -2.52
N ALA A 230 3.35 -16.26 -3.31
CA ALA A 230 4.22 -17.22 -3.99
C ALA A 230 4.80 -16.72 -5.33
N LYS A 231 4.39 -15.53 -5.79
CA LYS A 231 4.91 -14.85 -6.99
C LYS A 231 6.16 -14.05 -6.66
#